data_dc54f4224873ad5ecd3fe48730e38ec6
#
_entry.id   dc54f4224873ad5ecd3fe48730e38ec6
#
_cell.length_a   1.000
_cell.length_b   1.000
_cell.length_c   1.000
_cell.angle_alpha   90.00
_cell.angle_beta   90.00
_cell.angle_gamma   90.00
#
_symmetry.space_group_name_H-M   'P 1'
#
loop_
_entity.id
_entity.type
_entity.pdbx_description
1 polymer ?
#
loop_
_entity_poly.entity_id
_entity_poly.type
_entity_poly.pdbx_seq_one_letter_code
_entity_poly.pdbx_strand_id
1 'polypeptide(L)'
;MPLLKSHVTWNNKGGGVGKTTLTFHMATHYALTRPPLALSPETVLVIDLCPQANVSMALIGKENVDNLTSQRRTISFYLRDLSSWCDLSTVSLLAFLTQVNSFNNKIPSNVYLLCGDIHLETVARSLEQKRNVNLADDSAWVFITSSVRYFIERHDNPRTLCFTPGIACQPGDNRGWVVFIDTNPSFSVYNEIALLAAQRLIIPVNADDSSREVLKSLLHLIYGIAEAELPLEFKRDDHKLTFSYKSQTNGFRLPLVYLLIHNRATRYNLRSAEAFSQLFTSSYDALQCAFNNNIECFAPKPPGPLGLHVDPFFVDISDFHTDGIVALHHGCPLANLTSYFSLRRVRFLYGTVALSSPQINIHLQSLNDLVAKL
;
A
#
# COMPACT_ATOMS: atom_id res chain seq x y z
N MET A 1 -11.61 -9.29 -14.22
CA MET A 1 -10.60 -8.30 -14.64
C MET A 1 -9.25 -8.85 -14.28
N PRO A 2 -8.25 -8.88 -15.17
CA PRO A 2 -6.93 -9.33 -14.82
C PRO A 2 -6.30 -8.39 -13.78
N LEU A 3 -5.57 -8.98 -12.80
CA LEU A 3 -4.72 -8.22 -11.90
C LEU A 3 -3.51 -7.72 -12.69
N LEU A 4 -3.40 -6.42 -12.88
CA LEU A 4 -2.24 -5.83 -13.54
C LEU A 4 -1.06 -5.74 -12.58
N LYS A 5 -1.32 -5.20 -11.39
CA LYS A 5 -0.29 -4.94 -10.38
C LYS A 5 -0.92 -4.84 -9.00
N SER A 6 -0.28 -5.36 -7.98
CA SER A 6 -0.64 -5.12 -6.58
C SER A 6 0.57 -4.65 -5.77
N HIS A 7 0.37 -3.56 -5.04
CA HIS A 7 1.41 -2.90 -4.27
C HIS A 7 1.00 -2.84 -2.80
N VAL A 8 1.89 -3.24 -1.91
CA VAL A 8 1.73 -2.99 -0.48
C VAL A 8 2.73 -1.93 -0.04
N THR A 9 2.24 -0.91 0.67
CA THR A 9 3.08 0.12 1.29
C THR A 9 3.30 -0.26 2.74
N TRP A 10 4.48 -0.78 3.06
CA TRP A 10 4.79 -1.29 4.39
C TRP A 10 6.18 -0.90 4.87
N ASN A 11 6.28 -0.66 6.18
CA ASN A 11 7.52 -0.42 6.91
C ASN A 11 7.26 -0.75 8.39
N ASN A 12 8.14 -1.50 9.02
CA ASN A 12 8.03 -1.91 10.42
C ASN A 12 8.44 -0.83 11.42
N LYS A 13 9.00 0.30 10.97
CA LYS A 13 9.25 1.47 11.83
C LYS A 13 7.94 2.19 12.12
N GLY A 14 7.76 2.68 13.32
CA GLY A 14 6.56 3.33 13.83
C GLY A 14 5.87 4.35 12.91
N GLY A 15 4.93 5.11 13.43
CA GLY A 15 4.17 6.09 12.65
C GLY A 15 5.05 7.19 12.02
N GLY A 16 4.54 7.87 11.00
CA GLY A 16 5.16 9.07 10.45
C GLY A 16 6.08 8.87 9.25
N VAL A 17 6.34 7.64 8.80
CA VAL A 17 7.11 7.39 7.55
C VAL A 17 6.33 7.65 6.27
N GLY A 18 5.05 8.00 6.36
CA GLY A 18 4.22 8.40 5.23
C GLY A 18 3.51 7.26 4.49
N LYS A 19 3.37 6.05 5.06
CA LYS A 19 2.67 4.93 4.40
C LYS A 19 1.32 5.34 3.81
N THR A 20 0.42 5.78 4.65
CA THR A 20 -0.95 6.20 4.26
C THR A 20 -0.94 7.37 3.29
N THR A 21 -0.11 8.39 3.53
CA THR A 21 0.01 9.55 2.65
C THR A 21 0.48 9.13 1.26
N LEU A 22 1.49 8.28 1.18
CA LEU A 22 1.99 7.75 -0.08
C LEU A 22 0.96 6.87 -0.78
N THR A 23 0.28 5.99 -0.05
CA THR A 23 -0.78 5.15 -0.62
C THR A 23 -1.89 5.99 -1.24
N PHE A 24 -2.36 7.03 -0.52
CA PHE A 24 -3.36 7.98 -1.03
C PHE A 24 -2.88 8.68 -2.31
N HIS A 25 -1.69 9.28 -2.26
CA HIS A 25 -1.17 10.04 -3.40
C HIS A 25 -0.83 9.16 -4.60
N MET A 26 -0.23 7.99 -4.39
CA MET A 26 0.05 7.04 -5.47
C MET A 26 -1.24 6.58 -6.14
N ALA A 27 -2.22 6.12 -5.37
CA ALA A 27 -3.46 5.59 -5.92
C ALA A 27 -4.26 6.66 -6.68
N THR A 28 -4.44 7.84 -6.09
CA THR A 28 -5.22 8.91 -6.71
C THR A 28 -4.52 9.52 -7.91
N HIS A 29 -3.20 9.69 -7.85
CA HIS A 29 -2.42 10.23 -8.96
C HIS A 29 -2.30 9.23 -10.11
N TYR A 30 -2.11 7.95 -9.81
CA TYR A 30 -2.15 6.88 -10.81
C TYR A 30 -3.48 6.89 -11.58
N ALA A 31 -4.60 7.01 -10.86
CA ALA A 31 -5.92 7.06 -11.49
C ALA A 31 -6.12 8.30 -12.37
N LEU A 32 -5.49 9.44 -12.03
CA LEU A 32 -5.57 10.69 -12.79
C LEU A 32 -4.68 10.68 -14.05
N THR A 33 -3.46 10.14 -13.92
CA THR A 33 -2.45 10.21 -15.00
C THR A 33 -2.59 9.10 -16.02
N ARG A 34 -3.33 8.06 -15.68
CA ARG A 34 -3.71 6.97 -16.60
C ARG A 34 -5.23 6.93 -16.73
N PRO A 35 -5.81 8.00 -17.32
CA PRO A 35 -7.25 8.03 -17.54
C PRO A 35 -7.63 6.82 -18.39
N PRO A 36 -8.86 6.34 -18.26
CA PRO A 36 -9.34 5.24 -19.05
C PRO A 36 -9.15 5.58 -20.53
N LEU A 37 -8.18 4.92 -21.18
CA LEU A 37 -8.17 4.84 -22.64
C LEU A 37 -9.55 4.30 -23.04
N ALA A 38 -10.18 4.90 -24.04
CA ALA A 38 -11.57 4.64 -24.42
C ALA A 38 -11.90 3.15 -24.64
N LEU A 39 -10.89 2.29 -24.72
CA LEU A 39 -11.00 0.85 -24.95
C LEU A 39 -10.71 -0.04 -23.71
N SER A 40 -10.06 0.48 -22.65
CA SER A 40 -9.73 -0.35 -21.46
C SER A 40 -9.34 0.53 -20.26
N PRO A 41 -10.30 1.07 -19.49
CA PRO A 41 -9.96 1.82 -18.29
C PRO A 41 -9.39 0.91 -17.21
N GLU A 42 -8.15 1.19 -16.78
CA GLU A 42 -7.59 0.58 -15.57
C GLU A 42 -8.42 1.02 -14.36
N THR A 43 -8.76 0.07 -13.50
CA THR A 43 -9.47 0.34 -12.26
C THR A 43 -8.49 0.30 -11.11
N VAL A 44 -8.51 1.32 -10.26
CA VAL A 44 -7.67 1.39 -9.07
C VAL A 44 -8.47 0.92 -7.86
N LEU A 45 -7.93 -0.06 -7.14
CA LEU A 45 -8.47 -0.53 -5.87
C LEU A 45 -7.53 -0.15 -4.73
N VAL A 46 -8.05 0.59 -3.77
CA VAL A 46 -7.36 0.84 -2.50
C VAL A 46 -7.91 -0.09 -1.44
N ILE A 47 -7.03 -0.79 -0.75
CA ILE A 47 -7.38 -1.67 0.38
C ILE A 47 -6.74 -1.08 1.64
N ASP A 48 -7.58 -0.78 2.63
CA ASP A 48 -7.12 -0.23 3.90
C ASP A 48 -7.07 -1.33 4.96
N LEU A 49 -5.88 -1.88 5.19
CA LEU A 49 -5.60 -2.85 6.24
C LEU A 49 -4.95 -2.20 7.48
N CYS A 50 -5.34 -0.94 7.74
CA CYS A 50 -4.92 -0.21 8.93
C CYS A 50 -6.12 0.01 9.87
N PRO A 51 -6.04 -0.39 11.16
CA PRO A 51 -7.15 -0.19 12.11
C PRO A 51 -7.55 1.27 12.30
N GLN A 52 -6.65 2.21 12.02
CA GLN A 52 -6.94 3.64 12.09
C GLN A 52 -7.75 4.16 10.90
N ALA A 53 -7.90 3.37 9.82
CA ALA A 53 -8.65 3.71 8.61
C ALA A 53 -8.28 5.07 7.97
N ASN A 54 -7.00 5.46 8.09
CA ASN A 54 -6.57 6.80 7.68
C ASN A 54 -6.69 7.04 6.17
N VAL A 55 -6.34 6.06 5.32
CA VAL A 55 -6.52 6.22 3.87
C VAL A 55 -8.00 6.20 3.49
N SER A 56 -8.81 5.41 4.18
CA SER A 56 -10.26 5.41 3.99
C SER A 56 -10.86 6.78 4.33
N MET A 57 -10.51 7.33 5.50
CA MET A 57 -10.97 8.67 5.89
C MET A 57 -10.49 9.76 4.93
N ALA A 58 -9.28 9.65 4.39
CA ALA A 58 -8.80 10.58 3.38
C ALA A 58 -9.60 10.48 2.08
N LEU A 59 -9.96 9.28 1.63
CA LEU A 59 -10.67 9.07 0.37
C LEU A 59 -12.15 9.47 0.44
N ILE A 60 -12.87 9.09 1.50
CA ILE A 60 -14.34 9.25 1.57
C ILE A 60 -14.82 10.09 2.75
N GLY A 61 -13.93 10.53 3.64
CA GLY A 61 -14.29 11.27 4.85
C GLY A 61 -14.70 10.37 6.02
N LYS A 62 -14.44 10.84 7.24
CA LYS A 62 -14.70 10.07 8.48
C LYS A 62 -16.16 9.63 8.63
N GLU A 63 -17.10 10.54 8.37
CA GLU A 63 -18.54 10.26 8.51
C GLU A 63 -18.99 9.08 7.62
N ASN A 64 -18.46 9.00 6.39
CA ASN A 64 -18.77 7.90 5.47
C ASN A 64 -18.10 6.61 5.89
N VAL A 65 -16.90 6.64 6.48
CA VAL A 65 -16.27 5.47 7.09
C VAL A 65 -17.12 4.93 8.23
N ASP A 66 -17.58 5.80 9.15
CA ASP A 66 -18.45 5.44 10.26
C ASP A 66 -19.78 4.83 9.76
N ASN A 67 -20.36 5.38 8.68
CA ASN A 67 -21.56 4.87 8.04
C ASN A 67 -21.34 3.48 7.40
N LEU A 68 -20.27 3.27 6.64
CA LEU A 68 -19.95 1.95 6.08
C LEU A 68 -19.67 0.92 7.18
N THR A 69 -19.06 1.32 8.28
CA THR A 69 -18.84 0.47 9.45
C THR A 69 -20.17 0.04 10.07
N SER A 70 -21.11 0.96 10.26
CA SER A 70 -22.45 0.64 10.77
C SER A 70 -23.25 -0.30 9.85
N GLN A 71 -23.05 -0.17 8.54
CA GLN A 71 -23.63 -1.04 7.50
C GLN A 71 -22.89 -2.37 7.34
N ARG A 72 -21.83 -2.63 8.10
CA ARG A 72 -20.97 -3.82 8.01
C ARG A 72 -20.33 -4.01 6.63
N ARG A 73 -19.94 -2.92 5.97
CA ARG A 73 -19.37 -2.90 4.61
C ARG A 73 -17.90 -2.53 4.61
N THR A 74 -17.13 -3.06 5.55
CA THR A 74 -15.68 -2.79 5.71
C THR A 74 -14.87 -4.08 5.71
N ILE A 75 -13.56 -3.97 5.59
CA ILE A 75 -12.62 -5.11 5.56
C ILE A 75 -12.72 -5.98 6.82
N SER A 76 -12.96 -5.39 7.98
CA SER A 76 -13.09 -6.14 9.24
C SER A 76 -14.29 -7.09 9.21
N PHE A 77 -15.42 -6.65 8.68
CA PHE A 77 -16.61 -7.50 8.53
C PHE A 77 -16.40 -8.58 7.48
N TYR A 78 -15.74 -8.26 6.36
CA TYR A 78 -15.35 -9.26 5.37
C TYR A 78 -14.49 -10.37 5.99
N LEU A 79 -13.41 -10.01 6.69
CA LEU A 79 -12.51 -10.97 7.35
C LEU A 79 -13.21 -11.76 8.46
N ARG A 80 -14.12 -11.13 9.19
CA ARG A 80 -14.93 -11.80 10.22
C ARG A 80 -15.88 -12.82 9.60
N ASP A 81 -16.59 -12.43 8.54
CA ASP A 81 -17.54 -13.30 7.87
C ASP A 81 -16.81 -14.50 7.24
N LEU A 82 -15.67 -14.28 6.57
CA LEU A 82 -14.81 -15.37 6.11
C LEU A 82 -14.40 -16.31 7.24
N SER A 83 -14.03 -15.78 8.40
CA SER A 83 -13.59 -16.60 9.54
C SER A 83 -14.69 -17.49 10.13
N SER A 84 -15.94 -17.23 9.78
CA SER A 84 -17.11 -18.01 10.20
C SER A 84 -17.48 -19.09 9.19
N TRP A 85 -16.92 -19.05 7.97
CA TRP A 85 -17.21 -19.97 6.87
C TRP A 85 -15.95 -20.73 6.48
N CYS A 86 -16.10 -22.00 6.14
CA CYS A 86 -14.96 -22.85 5.73
C CYS A 86 -14.61 -22.70 4.25
N ASP A 87 -15.25 -21.81 3.50
CA ASP A 87 -15.08 -21.69 2.05
C ASP A 87 -14.99 -20.21 1.63
N LEU A 88 -13.83 -19.82 1.08
CA LEU A 88 -13.56 -18.49 0.50
C LEU A 88 -14.52 -18.16 -0.68
N SER A 89 -15.15 -19.16 -1.29
CA SER A 89 -16.03 -18.94 -2.44
C SER A 89 -17.40 -18.36 -2.08
N THR A 90 -17.79 -18.43 -0.81
CA THR A 90 -19.14 -18.10 -0.36
C THR A 90 -19.36 -16.62 -0.07
N VAL A 91 -18.30 -15.88 0.26
CA VAL A 91 -18.39 -14.45 0.58
C VAL A 91 -17.96 -13.62 -0.63
N SER A 92 -18.91 -12.85 -1.17
CA SER A 92 -18.60 -11.90 -2.25
C SER A 92 -18.02 -10.61 -1.67
N LEU A 93 -16.72 -10.38 -1.88
CA LEU A 93 -16.07 -9.12 -1.48
C LEU A 93 -16.65 -7.91 -2.22
N LEU A 94 -17.34 -8.12 -3.34
CA LEU A 94 -18.01 -7.06 -4.09
C LEU A 94 -19.00 -6.27 -3.24
N ALA A 95 -19.66 -6.93 -2.30
CA ALA A 95 -20.59 -6.29 -1.38
C ALA A 95 -19.90 -5.28 -0.44
N PHE A 96 -18.58 -5.42 -0.25
CA PHE A 96 -17.78 -4.57 0.61
C PHE A 96 -17.06 -3.45 -0.15
N LEU A 97 -17.01 -3.51 -1.48
CA LEU A 97 -16.38 -2.48 -2.28
C LEU A 97 -17.22 -1.21 -2.35
N THR A 98 -16.52 -0.09 -2.31
CA THR A 98 -17.13 1.23 -2.36
C THR A 98 -16.48 2.03 -3.49
N GLN A 99 -17.28 2.56 -4.43
CA GLN A 99 -16.79 3.52 -5.43
C GLN A 99 -16.56 4.86 -4.75
N VAL A 100 -15.31 5.32 -4.71
CA VAL A 100 -14.91 6.51 -3.96
C VAL A 100 -15.59 7.77 -4.46
N ASN A 101 -15.74 7.92 -5.77
CA ASN A 101 -16.37 9.09 -6.40
C ASN A 101 -17.80 9.33 -5.95
N SER A 102 -18.54 8.29 -5.51
CA SER A 102 -19.90 8.43 -4.97
C SER A 102 -19.96 9.24 -3.68
N PHE A 103 -18.87 9.31 -2.94
CA PHE A 103 -18.74 10.02 -1.67
C PHE A 103 -17.86 11.27 -1.80
N ASN A 104 -16.91 11.25 -2.73
CA ASN A 104 -15.93 12.30 -2.92
C ASN A 104 -15.68 12.53 -4.42
N ASN A 105 -16.37 13.49 -4.98
CA ASN A 105 -16.32 13.82 -6.42
C ASN A 105 -14.98 14.40 -6.90
N LYS A 106 -14.04 14.69 -5.99
CA LYS A 106 -12.67 15.11 -6.32
C LYS A 106 -11.78 13.96 -6.78
N ILE A 107 -12.18 12.72 -6.46
CA ILE A 107 -11.47 11.49 -6.81
C ILE A 107 -12.05 10.92 -8.11
N PRO A 108 -11.22 10.38 -9.03
CA PRO A 108 -11.69 9.77 -10.26
C PRO A 108 -12.68 8.62 -10.04
N SER A 109 -13.61 8.44 -10.97
CA SER A 109 -14.69 7.43 -10.87
C SER A 109 -14.20 5.98 -10.97
N ASN A 110 -12.97 5.76 -11.46
CA ASN A 110 -12.33 4.44 -11.55
C ASN A 110 -11.59 4.04 -10.27
N VAL A 111 -11.72 4.80 -9.17
CA VAL A 111 -11.13 4.46 -7.86
C VAL A 111 -12.18 3.81 -6.97
N TYR A 112 -11.84 2.63 -6.47
CA TYR A 112 -12.62 1.85 -5.53
C TYR A 112 -11.86 1.67 -4.22
N LEU A 113 -12.60 1.48 -3.13
CA LEU A 113 -12.08 1.32 -1.78
C LEU A 113 -12.66 0.06 -1.13
N LEU A 114 -11.80 -0.76 -0.56
CA LEU A 114 -12.16 -1.69 0.50
C LEU A 114 -11.83 -0.99 1.83
N CYS A 115 -12.88 -0.48 2.47
CA CYS A 115 -12.77 0.45 3.59
C CYS A 115 -12.21 -0.23 4.85
N GLY A 116 -11.22 0.39 5.49
CA GLY A 116 -10.76 0.04 6.83
C GLY A 116 -11.69 0.52 7.92
N ASP A 117 -11.56 -0.04 9.12
CA ASP A 117 -12.26 0.43 10.32
C ASP A 117 -11.55 -0.01 11.61
N ILE A 118 -11.98 0.57 12.73
CA ILE A 118 -11.41 0.31 14.06
C ILE A 118 -11.60 -1.15 14.53
N HIS A 119 -12.59 -1.87 14.01
CA HIS A 119 -12.86 -3.26 14.41
C HIS A 119 -11.82 -4.23 13.87
N LEU A 120 -11.00 -3.80 12.89
CA LEU A 120 -9.93 -4.61 12.33
C LEU A 120 -8.97 -5.13 13.40
N GLU A 121 -8.68 -4.33 14.43
CA GLU A 121 -7.83 -4.76 15.55
C GLU A 121 -8.45 -5.93 16.34
N THR A 122 -9.76 -5.88 16.59
CA THR A 122 -10.48 -6.94 17.30
C THR A 122 -10.55 -8.21 16.44
N VAL A 123 -10.82 -8.05 15.15
CA VAL A 123 -10.87 -9.17 14.20
C VAL A 123 -9.49 -9.80 14.07
N ALA A 124 -8.42 -9.01 14.00
CA ALA A 124 -7.05 -9.50 13.94
C ALA A 124 -6.72 -10.42 15.12
N ARG A 125 -7.06 -10.02 16.34
CA ARG A 125 -6.85 -10.87 17.54
C ARG A 125 -7.60 -12.20 17.45
N SER A 126 -8.85 -12.17 16.98
CA SER A 126 -9.63 -13.40 16.77
C SER A 126 -9.00 -14.29 15.70
N LEU A 127 -8.50 -13.72 14.61
CA LEU A 127 -7.82 -14.45 13.55
C LEU A 127 -6.49 -15.05 14.03
N GLU A 128 -5.74 -14.31 14.84
CA GLU A 128 -4.51 -14.78 15.47
C GLU A 128 -4.74 -15.97 16.39
N GLN A 129 -5.78 -15.95 17.19
CA GLN A 129 -6.18 -17.11 18.00
C GLN A 129 -6.51 -18.33 17.13
N LYS A 130 -7.31 -18.13 16.08
CA LYS A 130 -7.73 -19.22 15.18
C LYS A 130 -6.56 -19.85 14.44
N ARG A 131 -5.62 -19.04 13.92
CA ARG A 131 -4.45 -19.55 13.19
C ARG A 131 -3.48 -20.38 14.04
N ASN A 132 -3.50 -20.16 15.36
CA ASN A 132 -2.59 -20.82 16.32
C ASN A 132 -3.21 -22.04 17.03
N VAL A 133 -4.46 -22.38 16.77
CA VAL A 133 -5.17 -23.49 17.45
C VAL A 133 -4.56 -24.85 17.10
N ASN A 134 -4.01 -25.01 15.92
CA ASN A 134 -3.38 -26.26 15.51
C ASN A 134 -1.97 -25.99 14.96
N LEU A 135 -0.96 -26.12 15.80
CA LEU A 135 0.43 -25.91 15.41
C LEU A 135 0.98 -26.96 14.43
N ALA A 136 0.27 -28.08 14.28
CA ALA A 136 0.66 -29.16 13.37
C ALA A 136 0.08 -29.00 11.94
N ASP A 137 -0.87 -28.06 11.76
CA ASP A 137 -1.57 -27.84 10.50
C ASP A 137 -1.71 -26.35 10.19
N ASP A 138 -1.09 -25.91 9.13
CA ASP A 138 -1.11 -24.53 8.65
C ASP A 138 -2.42 -24.13 7.91
N SER A 139 -3.40 -25.05 7.78
CA SER A 139 -4.61 -24.80 6.98
C SER A 139 -5.36 -23.52 7.40
N ALA A 140 -5.51 -23.30 8.69
CA ALA A 140 -6.15 -22.09 9.22
C ALA A 140 -5.34 -20.82 8.90
N TRP A 141 -4.01 -20.89 9.02
CA TRP A 141 -3.13 -19.79 8.66
C TRP A 141 -3.21 -19.49 7.15
N VAL A 142 -3.14 -20.52 6.31
CA VAL A 142 -3.27 -20.41 4.85
C VAL A 142 -4.60 -19.75 4.47
N PHE A 143 -5.70 -20.24 5.04
CA PHE A 143 -7.04 -19.72 4.78
C PHE A 143 -7.16 -18.24 5.12
N ILE A 144 -6.70 -17.85 6.31
CA ILE A 144 -6.79 -16.48 6.80
C ILE A 144 -5.91 -15.55 5.97
N THR A 145 -4.65 -15.89 5.80
CA THR A 145 -3.67 -14.99 5.17
C THR A 145 -3.86 -14.87 3.65
N SER A 146 -4.42 -15.89 2.99
CA SER A 146 -4.71 -15.84 1.56
C SER A 146 -6.06 -15.18 1.21
N SER A 147 -6.85 -14.76 2.19
CA SER A 147 -8.22 -14.28 1.98
C SER A 147 -8.34 -13.13 0.97
N VAL A 148 -7.50 -12.10 1.10
CA VAL A 148 -7.49 -10.94 0.18
C VAL A 148 -6.81 -11.28 -1.13
N ARG A 149 -5.72 -12.06 -1.10
CA ARG A 149 -5.06 -12.57 -2.30
C ARG A 149 -6.01 -13.37 -3.18
N TYR A 150 -6.72 -14.31 -2.59
CA TYR A 150 -7.70 -15.13 -3.30
C TYR A 150 -8.75 -14.28 -4.02
N PHE A 151 -9.21 -13.21 -3.37
CA PHE A 151 -10.10 -12.26 -4.00
C PHE A 151 -9.47 -11.56 -5.19
N ILE A 152 -8.27 -10.98 -5.01
CA ILE A 152 -7.57 -10.24 -6.06
C ILE A 152 -7.30 -11.14 -7.27
N GLU A 153 -6.87 -12.39 -7.04
CA GLU A 153 -6.53 -13.35 -8.11
C GLU A 153 -7.76 -13.99 -8.76
N ARG A 154 -8.82 -14.29 -7.99
CA ARG A 154 -10.03 -14.96 -8.52
C ARG A 154 -10.79 -14.11 -9.53
N HIS A 155 -10.66 -12.82 -9.43
CA HIS A 155 -11.32 -11.88 -10.34
C HIS A 155 -10.57 -11.68 -11.66
N ASP A 156 -9.55 -12.48 -11.93
CA ASP A 156 -8.96 -12.63 -13.26
C ASP A 156 -9.94 -13.17 -14.32
N ASN A 157 -11.10 -13.68 -13.91
CA ASN A 157 -12.11 -14.14 -14.85
C ASN A 157 -12.99 -12.96 -15.33
N PRO A 158 -12.88 -12.53 -16.59
CA PRO A 158 -13.60 -11.37 -17.11
C PRO A 158 -15.13 -11.49 -17.08
N ARG A 159 -15.67 -12.68 -16.79
CA ARG A 159 -17.12 -12.91 -16.70
C ARG A 159 -17.74 -12.50 -15.36
N THR A 160 -16.95 -12.19 -14.34
CA THR A 160 -17.47 -12.05 -12.96
C THR A 160 -17.63 -10.60 -12.48
N LEU A 161 -17.10 -9.60 -13.19
CA LEU A 161 -17.03 -8.23 -12.70
C LEU A 161 -17.39 -7.16 -13.73
N CYS A 162 -18.68 -6.97 -13.96
CA CYS A 162 -19.22 -5.70 -14.44
C CYS A 162 -19.59 -4.82 -13.24
N PHE A 163 -18.71 -3.89 -12.84
CA PHE A 163 -18.93 -3.03 -11.67
C PHE A 163 -19.75 -1.78 -11.92
N THR A 164 -20.02 -1.45 -13.15
CA THR A 164 -20.92 -0.35 -13.47
C THR A 164 -22.32 -0.90 -13.61
N PRO A 165 -23.25 -0.52 -12.72
CA PRO A 165 -24.66 -0.80 -12.96
C PRO A 165 -25.04 -0.27 -14.33
N GLY A 166 -25.43 -1.17 -15.25
CA GLY A 166 -25.85 -0.81 -16.62
C GLY A 166 -24.83 -0.95 -17.73
N ILE A 167 -23.55 -1.30 -17.47
CA ILE A 167 -22.58 -1.59 -18.51
C ILE A 167 -22.26 -3.08 -18.52
N ALA A 168 -22.81 -3.82 -19.47
CA ALA A 168 -22.46 -5.21 -19.69
C ALA A 168 -20.99 -5.34 -20.13
N CYS A 169 -20.22 -6.22 -19.47
CA CYS A 169 -18.87 -6.56 -19.93
C CYS A 169 -18.97 -7.22 -21.29
N GLN A 170 -18.32 -6.60 -22.29
CA GLN A 170 -18.21 -7.20 -23.61
C GLN A 170 -17.12 -8.29 -23.59
N PRO A 171 -17.27 -9.39 -24.33
CA PRO A 171 -16.19 -10.34 -24.53
C PRO A 171 -14.99 -9.62 -25.16
N GLY A 172 -13.83 -9.63 -24.50
CA GLY A 172 -12.62 -8.91 -24.92
C GLY A 172 -12.31 -7.66 -24.08
N ASP A 173 -13.06 -7.37 -23.02
CA ASP A 173 -12.80 -6.25 -22.11
C ASP A 173 -11.57 -6.57 -21.23
N ASN A 174 -10.40 -6.03 -21.60
CA ASN A 174 -9.11 -6.19 -20.92
C ASN A 174 -8.93 -5.22 -19.77
N ARG A 175 -10.01 -4.81 -19.11
CA ARG A 175 -9.91 -3.94 -17.91
C ARG A 175 -9.15 -4.68 -16.83
N GLY A 176 -8.08 -4.06 -16.34
CA GLY A 176 -7.26 -4.61 -15.28
C GLY A 176 -7.37 -3.83 -13.98
N TRP A 177 -7.08 -4.50 -12.88
CA TRP A 177 -6.98 -3.88 -11.56
C TRP A 177 -5.54 -3.51 -11.25
N VAL A 178 -5.35 -2.30 -10.73
CA VAL A 178 -4.14 -1.89 -10.01
C VAL A 178 -4.51 -1.70 -8.55
N VAL A 179 -3.87 -2.46 -7.69
CA VAL A 179 -4.20 -2.50 -6.26
C VAL A 179 -3.15 -1.80 -5.43
N PHE A 180 -3.57 -0.95 -4.51
CA PHE A 180 -2.74 -0.30 -3.50
C PHE A 180 -3.24 -0.68 -2.11
N ILE A 181 -2.37 -1.26 -1.29
CA ILE A 181 -2.71 -1.74 0.06
C ILE A 181 -2.01 -0.88 1.09
N ASP A 182 -2.79 -0.18 1.92
CA ASP A 182 -2.27 0.55 3.09
C ASP A 182 -2.19 -0.34 4.31
N THR A 183 -1.13 -0.16 5.11
CA THR A 183 -0.84 -0.97 6.28
C THR A 183 -0.39 -0.12 7.46
N ASN A 184 -0.44 -0.71 8.64
CA ASN A 184 0.17 -0.12 9.83
C ASN A 184 1.63 -0.61 10.02
N PRO A 185 2.40 -0.07 10.99
CA PRO A 185 3.80 -0.46 11.21
C PRO A 185 3.98 -1.79 11.94
N SER A 186 2.95 -2.36 12.58
CA SER A 186 3.08 -3.63 13.29
C SER A 186 3.22 -4.81 12.31
N PHE A 187 3.81 -5.90 12.77
CA PHE A 187 3.81 -7.16 12.03
C PHE A 187 2.73 -8.08 12.61
N SER A 188 1.49 -7.87 12.18
CA SER A 188 0.29 -8.57 12.65
C SER A 188 -0.38 -9.34 11.53
N VAL A 189 -1.39 -10.14 11.83
CA VAL A 189 -2.09 -10.98 10.85
C VAL A 189 -2.62 -10.19 9.64
N TYR A 190 -3.11 -8.97 9.82
CA TYR A 190 -3.59 -8.16 8.69
C TYR A 190 -2.44 -7.65 7.81
N ASN A 191 -1.22 -7.49 8.34
CA ASN A 191 -0.05 -7.21 7.52
C ASN A 191 0.46 -8.45 6.79
N GLU A 192 0.36 -9.64 7.38
CA GLU A 192 0.60 -10.89 6.66
C GLU A 192 -0.39 -11.06 5.50
N ILE A 193 -1.68 -10.75 5.73
CA ILE A 193 -2.72 -10.72 4.68
C ILE A 193 -2.33 -9.74 3.56
N ALA A 194 -1.90 -8.52 3.91
CA ALA A 194 -1.49 -7.50 2.97
C ALA A 194 -0.28 -7.94 2.12
N LEU A 195 0.74 -8.48 2.77
CA LEU A 195 1.97 -8.95 2.12
C LEU A 195 1.68 -10.10 1.16
N LEU A 196 0.86 -11.08 1.54
CA LEU A 196 0.51 -12.20 0.65
C LEU A 196 -0.42 -11.79 -0.49
N ALA A 197 -1.20 -10.71 -0.34
CA ALA A 197 -2.03 -10.16 -1.39
C ALA A 197 -1.27 -9.32 -2.42
N ALA A 198 -0.06 -8.89 -2.10
CA ALA A 198 0.74 -8.01 -2.94
C ALA A 198 1.80 -8.79 -3.75
N GLN A 199 2.08 -8.28 -4.96
CA GLN A 199 3.20 -8.71 -5.80
C GLN A 199 4.45 -7.85 -5.56
N ARG A 200 4.25 -6.59 -5.14
CA ARG A 200 5.27 -5.55 -5.08
C ARG A 200 5.27 -4.87 -3.71
N LEU A 201 6.44 -4.76 -3.13
CA LEU A 201 6.65 -4.09 -1.85
C LEU A 201 7.23 -2.70 -2.08
N ILE A 202 6.54 -1.70 -1.55
CA ILE A 202 6.97 -0.30 -1.51
C ILE A 202 7.35 0.02 -0.07
N ILE A 203 8.58 0.48 0.12
CA ILE A 203 9.18 0.72 1.42
C ILE A 203 9.43 2.21 1.59
N PRO A 204 8.56 2.96 2.27
CA PRO A 204 8.86 4.33 2.63
C PRO A 204 9.86 4.37 3.79
N VAL A 205 10.88 5.21 3.68
CA VAL A 205 11.83 5.51 4.74
C VAL A 205 11.94 7.01 4.92
N ASN A 206 12.18 7.46 6.14
CA ASN A 206 12.48 8.87 6.38
C ASN A 206 13.95 9.16 6.08
N ALA A 207 14.26 10.44 5.92
CA ALA A 207 15.64 10.93 5.87
C ALA A 207 16.27 10.88 7.28
N ASP A 208 16.52 9.67 7.79
CA ASP A 208 17.19 9.41 9.06
C ASP A 208 18.06 8.14 9.00
N ASP A 209 18.93 7.95 9.98
CA ASP A 209 19.90 6.85 10.03
C ASP A 209 19.27 5.45 10.12
N SER A 210 17.94 5.36 10.29
CA SER A 210 17.26 4.08 10.50
C SER A 210 16.96 3.30 9.21
N SER A 211 17.15 3.88 8.04
CA SER A 211 16.81 3.24 6.75
C SER A 211 17.52 1.90 6.56
N ARG A 212 18.76 1.79 7.03
CA ARG A 212 19.55 0.55 6.98
C ARG A 212 18.92 -0.54 7.87
N GLU A 213 18.56 -0.18 9.09
CA GLU A 213 17.95 -1.11 10.05
C GLU A 213 16.55 -1.53 9.60
N VAL A 214 15.81 -0.63 8.96
CA VAL A 214 14.51 -0.94 8.35
C VAL A 214 14.66 -2.01 7.27
N LEU A 215 15.62 -1.86 6.34
CA LEU A 215 15.86 -2.84 5.27
C LEU A 215 16.28 -4.20 5.83
N LYS A 216 17.19 -4.24 6.79
CA LYS A 216 17.62 -5.47 7.46
C LYS A 216 16.45 -6.18 8.14
N SER A 217 15.70 -5.45 8.94
CA SER A 217 14.54 -5.95 9.67
C SER A 217 13.47 -6.49 8.71
N LEU A 218 13.25 -5.80 7.60
CA LEU A 218 12.31 -6.19 6.56
C LEU A 218 12.75 -7.48 5.86
N LEU A 219 14.02 -7.59 5.47
CA LEU A 219 14.57 -8.80 4.86
C LEU A 219 14.46 -9.99 5.81
N HIS A 220 14.68 -9.77 7.09
CA HIS A 220 14.49 -10.80 8.11
C HIS A 220 13.02 -11.21 8.26
N LEU A 221 12.12 -10.26 8.48
CA LEU A 221 10.71 -10.56 8.78
C LEU A 221 9.96 -11.17 7.59
N ILE A 222 10.19 -10.65 6.38
CA ILE A 222 9.44 -11.09 5.20
C ILE A 222 10.07 -12.30 4.55
N TYR A 223 11.40 -12.31 4.39
CA TYR A 223 12.08 -13.35 3.61
C TYR A 223 12.85 -14.35 4.46
N GLY A 224 12.94 -14.14 5.78
CA GLY A 224 13.67 -15.02 6.68
C GLY A 224 15.20 -14.95 6.53
N ILE A 225 15.70 -13.86 5.93
CA ILE A 225 17.13 -13.66 5.77
C ILE A 225 17.69 -13.28 7.13
N ALA A 226 18.32 -14.25 7.80
CA ALA A 226 18.92 -14.04 9.10
C ALA A 226 20.23 -13.27 8.97
N GLU A 227 20.43 -12.26 9.81
CA GLU A 227 21.79 -11.77 10.06
C GLU A 227 22.61 -12.92 10.67
N ALA A 228 23.86 -13.02 10.25
CA ALA A 228 24.81 -14.04 10.75
C ALA A 228 24.99 -14.00 12.28
N GLU A 229 24.53 -12.93 12.92
CA GLU A 229 24.73 -12.58 14.33
C GLU A 229 23.57 -12.95 15.27
N LEU A 230 22.46 -13.54 14.77
CA LEU A 230 21.40 -13.96 15.69
C LEU A 230 21.89 -15.11 16.59
N PRO A 231 21.74 -15.00 17.92
CA PRO A 231 22.11 -16.06 18.84
C PRO A 231 21.45 -17.38 18.47
N LEU A 232 22.21 -18.48 18.60
CA LEU A 232 21.77 -19.84 18.24
C LEU A 232 20.44 -20.24 18.93
N GLU A 233 20.12 -19.65 20.07
CA GLU A 233 18.91 -19.87 20.84
C GLU A 233 17.65 -19.46 20.08
N PHE A 234 17.71 -18.41 19.27
CA PHE A 234 16.61 -17.96 18.41
C PHE A 234 16.51 -18.71 17.06
N LYS A 235 17.43 -19.64 16.79
CA LYS A 235 17.50 -20.37 15.52
C LYS A 235 16.78 -21.71 15.51
N ARG A 236 16.37 -22.27 16.65
CA ARG A 236 16.03 -23.70 16.74
C ARG A 236 14.56 -24.05 16.55
N ASP A 237 13.62 -23.45 17.25
CA ASP A 237 12.22 -23.94 17.22
C ASP A 237 11.21 -22.89 16.75
N ASP A 238 11.49 -21.60 16.94
CA ASP A 238 10.56 -20.54 16.60
C ASP A 238 10.53 -20.18 15.10
N HIS A 239 11.54 -20.63 14.32
CA HIS A 239 11.59 -20.31 12.89
C HIS A 239 10.39 -20.86 12.12
N LYS A 240 9.81 -21.99 12.54
CA LYS A 240 8.60 -22.59 11.93
C LYS A 240 7.35 -21.72 12.10
N LEU A 241 7.36 -20.83 13.07
CA LEU A 241 6.27 -19.89 13.32
C LEU A 241 6.42 -18.59 12.52
N THR A 242 7.57 -18.39 11.88
CA THR A 242 7.83 -17.16 11.11
C THR A 242 6.99 -17.11 9.85
N PHE A 243 6.62 -15.89 9.45
CA PHE A 243 5.87 -15.64 8.24
C PHE A 243 6.58 -16.17 6.99
N SER A 244 7.90 -15.96 6.90
CA SER A 244 8.74 -16.46 5.80
C SER A 244 8.70 -17.97 5.67
N TYR A 245 8.90 -18.71 6.78
CA TYR A 245 8.87 -20.16 6.76
C TYR A 245 7.50 -20.70 6.35
N LYS A 246 6.43 -20.21 6.97
CA LYS A 246 5.06 -20.61 6.64
C LYS A 246 4.70 -20.30 5.19
N SER A 247 5.09 -19.14 4.70
CA SER A 247 4.84 -18.76 3.30
C SER A 247 5.55 -19.70 2.32
N GLN A 248 6.83 -20.02 2.56
CA GLN A 248 7.62 -20.91 1.72
C GLN A 248 7.07 -22.34 1.75
N THR A 249 6.81 -22.87 2.95
CA THR A 249 6.30 -24.25 3.15
C THR A 249 4.94 -24.44 2.47
N ASN A 250 4.08 -23.41 2.47
CA ASN A 250 2.76 -23.46 1.86
C ASN A 250 2.75 -22.95 0.39
N GLY A 251 3.92 -22.73 -0.22
CA GLY A 251 4.05 -22.38 -1.63
C GLY A 251 3.56 -20.98 -2.00
N PHE A 252 3.48 -20.06 -1.04
CA PHE A 252 3.12 -18.68 -1.32
C PHE A 252 4.29 -17.90 -1.94
N ARG A 253 3.96 -17.06 -2.92
CA ARG A 253 4.90 -16.08 -3.44
C ARG A 253 4.86 -14.84 -2.56
N LEU A 254 6.01 -14.45 -2.02
CA LEU A 254 6.18 -13.22 -1.29
C LEU A 254 6.25 -12.01 -2.24
N PRO A 255 5.83 -10.81 -1.81
CA PRO A 255 6.00 -9.62 -2.62
C PRO A 255 7.48 -9.34 -2.83
N LEU A 256 7.86 -8.88 -4.01
CA LEU A 256 9.24 -8.50 -4.30
C LEU A 256 9.47 -7.03 -3.95
N VAL A 257 10.63 -6.69 -3.41
CA VAL A 257 11.06 -5.30 -3.21
C VAL A 257 10.97 -4.59 -4.54
N TYR A 258 10.16 -3.54 -4.61
CA TYR A 258 9.86 -2.83 -5.84
C TYR A 258 10.36 -1.40 -5.81
N LEU A 259 10.12 -0.68 -4.72
CA LEU A 259 10.60 0.68 -4.50
C LEU A 259 10.99 0.90 -3.04
N LEU A 260 12.15 1.52 -2.84
CA LEU A 260 12.49 2.25 -1.62
C LEU A 260 12.20 3.72 -1.87
N ILE A 261 11.30 4.30 -1.10
CA ILE A 261 10.94 5.72 -1.21
C ILE A 261 11.56 6.46 -0.04
N HIS A 262 12.57 7.27 -0.34
CA HIS A 262 13.13 8.21 0.61
C HIS A 262 12.18 9.41 0.73
N ASN A 263 11.42 9.43 1.81
CA ASN A 263 10.35 10.40 2.03
C ASN A 263 10.85 11.55 2.91
N ARG A 264 10.27 12.74 2.70
CA ARG A 264 10.59 13.97 3.46
C ARG A 264 11.99 14.52 3.24
N ALA A 265 12.52 14.40 2.02
CA ALA A 265 13.72 15.13 1.65
C ALA A 265 13.43 16.64 1.66
N THR A 266 14.00 17.37 2.63
CA THR A 266 13.92 18.83 2.63
C THR A 266 14.87 19.38 1.58
N ARG A 267 14.34 20.07 0.57
CA ARG A 267 15.13 20.72 -0.49
C ARG A 267 15.21 22.22 -0.25
N TYR A 268 16.41 22.74 -0.10
CA TYR A 268 16.66 24.17 -0.08
C TYR A 268 17.20 24.61 -1.44
N ASN A 269 16.57 25.56 -2.13
CA ASN A 269 16.94 26.02 -3.47
C ASN A 269 17.21 24.87 -4.48
N LEU A 270 16.33 23.84 -4.50
CA LEU A 270 16.42 22.66 -5.36
C LEU A 270 17.66 21.75 -5.07
N ARG A 271 18.41 22.02 -4.02
CA ARG A 271 19.48 21.15 -3.53
C ARG A 271 19.12 20.59 -2.17
N SER A 272 19.43 19.32 -1.93
CA SER A 272 19.34 18.78 -0.57
C SER A 272 20.37 19.47 0.33
N ALA A 273 19.99 19.81 1.57
CA ALA A 273 20.97 20.22 2.56
C ALA A 273 22.03 19.11 2.74
N GLU A 274 23.25 19.44 3.09
CA GLU A 274 24.38 18.49 3.13
C GLU A 274 24.07 17.25 4.01
N ALA A 275 23.42 17.45 5.17
CA ALA A 275 22.98 16.35 6.03
C ALA A 275 22.00 15.40 5.32
N PHE A 276 21.03 15.92 4.55
CA PHE A 276 20.10 15.10 3.79
C PHE A 276 20.78 14.36 2.64
N SER A 277 21.84 14.95 2.04
CA SER A 277 22.64 14.26 1.02
C SER A 277 23.37 13.05 1.61
N GLN A 278 23.89 13.16 2.83
CA GLN A 278 24.53 12.04 3.52
C GLN A 278 23.53 10.93 3.88
N LEU A 279 22.35 11.28 4.37
CA LEU A 279 21.28 10.32 4.68
C LEU A 279 20.74 9.64 3.42
N PHE A 280 20.63 10.38 2.33
CA PHE A 280 20.31 9.81 1.02
C PHE A 280 21.35 8.77 0.61
N THR A 281 22.63 9.11 0.68
CA THR A 281 23.74 8.19 0.35
C THR A 281 23.69 6.96 1.24
N SER A 282 23.49 7.12 2.55
CA SER A 282 23.37 6.00 3.50
C SER A 282 22.20 5.05 3.15
N SER A 283 21.05 5.61 2.79
CA SER A 283 19.86 4.82 2.38
C SER A 283 20.10 4.09 1.05
N TYR A 284 20.76 4.76 0.11
CA TYR A 284 21.09 4.19 -1.19
C TYR A 284 22.12 3.06 -1.06
N ASP A 285 23.18 3.26 -0.25
CA ASP A 285 24.20 2.25 0.01
C ASP A 285 23.61 1.02 0.73
N ALA A 286 22.68 1.26 1.65
CA ALA A 286 21.96 0.17 2.31
C ALA A 286 21.13 -0.65 1.31
N LEU A 287 20.44 0.02 0.39
CA LEU A 287 19.69 -0.64 -0.67
C LEU A 287 20.60 -1.42 -1.62
N GLN A 288 21.75 -0.82 -2.01
CA GLN A 288 22.75 -1.48 -2.86
C GLN A 288 23.31 -2.74 -2.20
N CYS A 289 23.62 -2.66 -0.91
CA CYS A 289 24.08 -3.81 -0.13
C CYS A 289 23.02 -4.91 -0.07
N ALA A 290 21.77 -4.53 0.22
CA ALA A 290 20.65 -5.47 0.26
C ALA A 290 20.41 -6.13 -1.11
N PHE A 291 20.46 -5.37 -2.19
CA PHE A 291 20.29 -5.88 -3.56
C PHE A 291 21.42 -6.85 -3.95
N ASN A 292 22.68 -6.51 -3.68
CA ASN A 292 23.81 -7.35 -4.06
C ASN A 292 23.81 -8.70 -3.34
N ASN A 293 23.31 -8.73 -2.11
CA ASN A 293 23.30 -9.94 -1.29
C ASN A 293 22.03 -10.80 -1.44
N ASN A 294 20.93 -10.20 -1.94
CA ASN A 294 19.61 -10.84 -1.92
C ASN A 294 18.81 -10.45 -3.18
N ILE A 295 19.39 -10.58 -4.34
CA ILE A 295 18.80 -10.16 -5.62
C ILE A 295 17.44 -10.83 -5.90
N GLU A 296 17.24 -12.03 -5.40
CA GLU A 296 16.01 -12.81 -5.53
C GLU A 296 14.81 -12.18 -4.80
N CYS A 297 15.07 -11.32 -3.82
CA CYS A 297 14.02 -10.57 -3.11
C CYS A 297 13.56 -9.33 -3.88
N PHE A 298 14.22 -8.98 -4.98
CA PHE A 298 13.94 -7.77 -5.76
C PHE A 298 13.19 -8.09 -7.04
N ALA A 299 12.31 -7.19 -7.44
CA ALA A 299 11.59 -7.32 -8.70
C ALA A 299 12.55 -7.21 -9.90
N PRO A 300 12.36 -7.98 -10.98
CA PRO A 300 13.16 -7.82 -12.17
C PRO A 300 12.93 -6.43 -12.79
N LYS A 301 13.96 -5.61 -12.87
CA LYS A 301 13.94 -4.30 -13.52
C LYS A 301 15.19 -4.13 -14.38
N PRO A 302 15.08 -3.40 -15.52
CA PRO A 302 16.26 -3.04 -16.30
C PRO A 302 17.16 -2.14 -15.44
N PRO A 303 18.49 -2.17 -15.63
CA PRO A 303 19.42 -1.27 -14.96
C PRO A 303 19.09 0.19 -15.27
N GLY A 304 19.38 1.08 -14.34
CA GLY A 304 19.21 2.52 -14.52
C GLY A 304 20.12 3.11 -15.61
N PRO A 305 19.92 4.39 -15.96
CA PRO A 305 20.65 5.06 -17.07
C PRO A 305 22.17 5.02 -16.96
N LEU A 306 22.70 4.95 -15.74
CA LEU A 306 24.14 4.87 -15.47
C LEU A 306 24.64 3.42 -15.34
N GLY A 307 23.81 2.43 -15.69
CA GLY A 307 24.14 1.01 -15.51
C GLY A 307 24.09 0.55 -14.05
N LEU A 308 23.63 1.38 -13.12
CA LEU A 308 23.50 1.04 -11.71
C LEU A 308 22.22 0.24 -11.49
N HIS A 309 22.36 -0.96 -10.96
CA HIS A 309 21.25 -1.92 -10.83
C HIS A 309 20.18 -1.52 -9.80
N VAL A 310 20.51 -0.64 -8.83
CA VAL A 310 19.57 -0.21 -7.78
C VAL A 310 18.83 1.08 -8.10
N ASP A 311 19.27 1.89 -9.03
CA ASP A 311 18.59 3.14 -9.42
C ASP A 311 17.08 2.96 -9.71
N PRO A 312 16.66 1.89 -10.40
CA PRO A 312 15.25 1.67 -10.65
C PRO A 312 14.41 1.43 -9.38
N PHE A 313 15.04 1.05 -8.28
CA PHE A 313 14.37 0.74 -7.02
C PHE A 313 14.36 1.90 -6.02
N PHE A 314 15.05 2.99 -6.32
CA PHE A 314 15.16 4.13 -5.42
C PHE A 314 14.41 5.35 -5.96
N VAL A 315 13.63 6.00 -5.08
CA VAL A 315 12.94 7.27 -5.38
C VAL A 315 13.12 8.21 -4.21
N ASP A 316 13.59 9.43 -4.51
CA ASP A 316 13.64 10.51 -3.54
C ASP A 316 12.46 11.46 -3.75
N ILE A 317 11.62 11.59 -2.73
CA ILE A 317 10.42 12.43 -2.77
C ILE A 317 10.58 13.60 -1.82
N SER A 318 10.36 14.81 -2.34
CA SER A 318 10.25 15.99 -1.49
C SER A 318 9.12 15.84 -0.49
N ASP A 319 9.31 16.30 0.73
CA ASP A 319 8.23 16.40 1.70
C ASP A 319 7.09 17.23 1.08
N PHE A 320 5.90 16.67 1.04
CA PHE A 320 4.73 17.38 0.53
C PHE A 320 4.25 18.49 1.45
N HIS A 321 4.85 18.62 2.64
CA HIS A 321 4.58 19.68 3.61
C HIS A 321 3.08 19.98 3.77
N THR A 322 2.75 21.26 3.83
CA THR A 322 1.36 21.74 3.98
C THR A 322 0.45 21.25 2.86
N ASP A 323 0.94 21.20 1.61
CA ASP A 323 0.15 20.82 0.44
C ASP A 323 -0.33 19.37 0.54
N GLY A 324 0.55 18.45 0.95
CA GLY A 324 0.19 17.04 1.14
C GLY A 324 -0.77 16.80 2.31
N ILE A 325 -0.57 17.53 3.41
CA ILE A 325 -1.46 17.46 4.58
C ILE A 325 -2.86 17.99 4.20
N VAL A 326 -2.94 19.11 3.50
CA VAL A 326 -4.20 19.70 3.05
C VAL A 326 -4.89 18.80 2.03
N ALA A 327 -4.13 18.23 1.08
CA ALA A 327 -4.65 17.28 0.10
C ALA A 327 -5.29 16.06 0.78
N LEU A 328 -4.58 15.46 1.72
CA LEU A 328 -5.06 14.30 2.48
C LEU A 328 -6.29 14.64 3.34
N HIS A 329 -6.26 15.77 4.06
CA HIS A 329 -7.35 16.22 4.92
C HIS A 329 -8.64 16.48 4.16
N HIS A 330 -8.54 17.07 2.95
CA HIS A 330 -9.70 17.37 2.11
C HIS A 330 -10.07 16.25 1.13
N GLY A 331 -9.35 15.13 1.16
CA GLY A 331 -9.53 14.05 0.20
C GLY A 331 -9.40 14.52 -1.24
N CYS A 332 -8.46 15.43 -1.50
CA CYS A 332 -8.26 16.03 -2.81
C CYS A 332 -6.89 15.66 -3.36
N PRO A 333 -6.77 15.02 -4.54
CA PRO A 333 -5.47 14.77 -5.15
C PRO A 333 -4.68 16.07 -5.32
N LEU A 334 -3.36 16.03 -5.14
CA LEU A 334 -2.49 17.19 -5.30
C LEU A 334 -2.70 17.91 -6.64
N ALA A 335 -2.89 17.16 -7.72
CA ALA A 335 -3.13 17.68 -9.05
C ALA A 335 -4.43 18.51 -9.16
N ASN A 336 -5.38 18.28 -8.27
CA ASN A 336 -6.69 18.89 -8.29
C ASN A 336 -6.82 20.04 -7.28
N LEU A 337 -5.81 20.29 -6.41
CA LEU A 337 -5.90 21.32 -5.38
C LEU A 337 -6.20 22.71 -5.95
N THR A 338 -5.54 23.08 -7.03
CA THR A 338 -5.73 24.39 -7.68
C THR A 338 -7.10 24.57 -8.31
N SER A 339 -7.75 23.47 -8.69
CA SER A 339 -9.08 23.47 -9.30
C SER A 339 -10.21 23.54 -8.28
N TYR A 340 -10.01 22.94 -7.11
CA TYR A 340 -11.04 22.87 -6.07
C TYR A 340 -10.94 23.97 -5.00
N PHE A 341 -9.76 24.58 -4.83
CA PHE A 341 -9.53 25.50 -3.72
C PHE A 341 -8.90 26.82 -4.19
N SER A 342 -9.33 27.92 -3.55
CA SER A 342 -8.58 29.18 -3.59
C SER A 342 -7.31 29.03 -2.77
N LEU A 343 -6.14 28.95 -3.41
CA LEU A 343 -4.87 28.67 -2.75
C LEU A 343 -4.48 29.68 -1.66
N ARG A 344 -5.05 30.88 -1.69
CA ARG A 344 -4.76 31.94 -0.70
C ARG A 344 -5.41 31.70 0.67
N ARG A 345 -6.53 30.96 0.71
CA ARG A 345 -7.31 30.72 1.95
C ARG A 345 -8.00 29.36 1.89
N VAL A 346 -7.25 28.30 2.02
CA VAL A 346 -7.82 26.96 2.16
C VAL A 346 -8.22 26.77 3.62
N ARG A 347 -9.47 26.43 3.87
CA ARG A 347 -9.95 26.13 5.23
C ARG A 347 -9.24 24.84 5.71
N PHE A 348 -8.69 24.91 6.91
CA PHE A 348 -7.97 23.77 7.50
C PHE A 348 -8.14 23.78 9.02
N LEU A 349 -8.70 22.70 9.59
CA LEU A 349 -8.98 22.56 11.01
C LEU A 349 -9.70 23.81 11.57
N TYR A 350 -9.01 24.59 12.39
CA TYR A 350 -9.55 25.76 13.11
C TYR A 350 -9.24 27.10 12.41
N GLY A 351 -8.64 27.07 11.23
CA GLY A 351 -8.21 28.30 10.54
C GLY A 351 -8.15 28.16 9.03
N THR A 352 -7.31 28.98 8.43
CA THR A 352 -7.00 28.92 7.00
C THR A 352 -5.50 28.86 6.76
N VAL A 353 -5.09 28.10 5.74
CA VAL A 353 -3.71 28.04 5.27
C VAL A 353 -3.62 28.54 3.84
N ALA A 354 -2.47 29.09 3.48
CA ALA A 354 -2.14 29.44 2.10
C ALA A 354 -1.29 28.33 1.49
N LEU A 355 -1.60 27.99 0.25
CA LEU A 355 -0.83 27.04 -0.55
C LEU A 355 -0.10 27.79 -1.66
N SER A 356 1.00 27.23 -2.14
CA SER A 356 1.85 27.82 -3.18
C SER A 356 1.78 26.99 -4.46
N SER A 357 1.28 27.56 -5.56
CA SER A 357 1.26 26.89 -6.85
C SER A 357 2.64 26.39 -7.31
N PRO A 358 3.74 27.15 -7.19
CA PRO A 358 5.07 26.65 -7.50
C PRO A 358 5.46 25.43 -6.67
N GLN A 359 5.13 25.43 -5.38
CA GLN A 359 5.44 24.30 -4.49
C GLN A 359 4.62 23.06 -4.86
N ILE A 360 3.34 23.21 -5.14
CA ILE A 360 2.47 22.13 -5.62
C ILE A 360 3.04 21.51 -6.91
N ASN A 361 3.54 22.32 -7.85
CA ASN A 361 4.14 21.82 -9.09
C ASN A 361 5.41 20.99 -8.83
N ILE A 362 6.24 21.37 -7.86
CA ILE A 362 7.41 20.57 -7.45
C ILE A 362 6.97 19.22 -6.88
N HIS A 363 5.95 19.22 -6.03
CA HIS A 363 5.40 18.00 -5.45
C HIS A 363 4.76 17.10 -6.51
N LEU A 364 4.05 17.70 -7.48
CA LEU A 364 3.48 16.97 -8.61
C LEU A 364 4.54 16.33 -9.50
N GLN A 365 5.66 17.02 -9.75
CA GLN A 365 6.77 16.43 -10.50
C GLN A 365 7.34 15.21 -9.76
N SER A 366 7.59 15.32 -8.46
CA SER A 366 8.06 14.19 -7.65
C SER A 366 7.07 13.01 -7.68
N LEU A 367 5.77 13.31 -7.66
CA LEU A 367 4.73 12.29 -7.71
C LEU A 367 4.58 11.67 -9.11
N ASN A 368 4.75 12.44 -10.19
CA ASN A 368 4.83 11.94 -11.56
C ASN A 368 5.99 10.95 -11.72
N ASP A 369 7.18 11.32 -11.22
CA ASP A 369 8.37 10.48 -11.30
C ASP A 369 8.18 9.17 -10.50
N LEU A 370 7.52 9.24 -9.35
CA LEU A 370 7.15 8.06 -8.56
C LEU A 370 6.18 7.16 -9.31
N VAL A 371 5.07 7.72 -9.79
CA VAL A 371 3.99 6.94 -10.44
C VAL A 371 4.46 6.37 -11.79
N ALA A 372 5.39 7.04 -12.48
CA ALA A 372 6.01 6.51 -13.70
C ALA A 372 6.80 5.21 -13.45
N LYS A 373 7.29 5.00 -12.23
CA LYS A 373 8.02 3.78 -11.83
C LYS A 373 7.08 2.63 -11.41
N LEU A 374 5.80 2.89 -11.14
CA LEU A 374 4.80 1.89 -10.76
C LEU A 374 4.29 1.13 -11.99
#